data_077d99b71c7336682ce16d6c1c20ace0
#
_entry.id   077d99b71c7336682ce16d6c1c20ace0
#
_cell.length_a   1.000
_cell.length_b   1.000
_cell.length_c   1.000
_cell.angle_alpha   90.00
_cell.angle_beta   90.00
_cell.angle_gamma   90.00
#
_symmetry.space_group_name_H-M   'P 1'
#
loop_
_entity.id
_entity.type
_entity.pdbx_description
1 polymer ?
#
loop_
_entity_poly.entity_id
_entity_poly.type
_entity_poly.pdbx_seq_one_letter_code
_entity_poly.pdbx_strand_id
1 'polypeptide(L)'
;MRVIPVSTGKASTPTPIFDTKVFTKYRAVTLRGRTYTVPGVPYTICVSANEAICMHAAPWQENAGKAFGVPRSNGCVRIPLAHARWLFENTPKGTPVSIQA
;
A
#
# COMPACT_ATOMS: atom_id res chain seq x y z
N MET A 1 15.17 3.35 12.36
CA MET A 1 13.71 3.43 12.10
C MET A 1 13.44 4.45 10.99
N ARG A 2 12.53 4.14 10.09
CA ARG A 2 12.08 5.09 9.06
C ARG A 2 10.67 5.57 9.35
N VAL A 3 10.45 6.85 9.12
CA VAL A 3 9.11 7.44 9.11
C VAL A 3 8.86 7.93 7.69
N ILE A 4 7.82 7.41 7.04
CA ILE A 4 7.54 7.65 5.63
C ILE A 4 6.13 8.18 5.49
N PRO A 5 5.94 9.37 4.87
CA PRO A 5 4.59 9.84 4.53
C PRO A 5 3.93 8.89 3.53
N VAL A 6 2.69 8.49 3.80
CA VAL A 6 1.93 7.58 2.93
C VAL A 6 0.53 8.12 2.71
N SER A 7 -0.16 7.62 1.68
CA SER A 7 -1.57 7.92 1.47
C SER A 7 -2.41 6.68 1.78
N THR A 8 -3.22 6.78 2.81
CA THR A 8 -4.18 5.75 3.22
C THR A 8 -5.51 5.92 2.49
N GLY A 9 -6.48 5.08 2.82
CA GLY A 9 -7.82 5.17 2.23
C GLY A 9 -8.49 6.50 2.53
N LYS A 10 -9.16 7.05 1.53
CA LYS A 10 -9.97 8.27 1.68
C LYS A 10 -11.17 8.00 2.58
N ALA A 11 -11.89 9.05 3.01
CA ALA A 11 -12.97 8.94 3.99
C ALA A 11 -14.07 7.94 3.58
N SER A 12 -14.37 7.81 2.28
CA SER A 12 -15.37 6.87 1.78
C SER A 12 -14.85 5.43 1.64
N THR A 13 -13.53 5.23 1.67
CA THR A 13 -12.87 3.91 1.54
C THR A 13 -11.69 3.84 2.50
N PRO A 14 -11.92 3.91 3.82
CA PRO A 14 -10.83 3.99 4.78
C PRO A 14 -10.00 2.69 4.82
N THR A 15 -8.72 2.84 5.11
CA THR A 15 -7.87 1.69 5.43
C THR A 15 -8.28 1.16 6.80
N PRO A 16 -8.61 -0.14 6.94
CA PRO A 16 -9.05 -0.68 8.22
C PRO A 16 -7.94 -0.63 9.27
N ILE A 17 -8.33 -0.46 10.53
CA ILE A 17 -7.42 -0.46 11.68
C ILE A 17 -7.38 -1.87 12.25
N PHE A 18 -6.24 -2.54 12.17
CA PHE A 18 -6.08 -3.89 12.71
C PHE A 18 -4.61 -4.30 12.79
N ASP A 19 -4.33 -5.31 13.58
CA ASP A 19 -3.03 -5.94 13.64
C ASP A 19 -3.02 -7.14 12.70
N THR A 20 -1.96 -7.27 11.93
CA THR A 20 -1.84 -8.29 10.91
C THR A 20 -0.38 -8.65 10.66
N LYS A 21 -0.11 -9.22 9.51
CA LYS A 21 1.24 -9.58 9.05
C LYS A 21 1.31 -9.49 7.54
N VAL A 22 2.51 -9.57 6.98
CA VAL A 22 2.71 -9.68 5.54
C VAL A 22 2.32 -11.09 5.09
N PHE A 23 1.29 -11.19 4.25
CA PHE A 23 0.83 -12.48 3.69
C PHE A 23 1.48 -12.78 2.35
N THR A 24 1.57 -11.81 1.46
CA THR A 24 2.03 -12.00 0.09
C THR A 24 2.74 -10.74 -0.39
N LYS A 25 3.73 -10.93 -1.28
CA LYS A 25 4.49 -9.83 -1.88
C LYS A 25 4.60 -10.04 -3.38
N TYR A 26 4.49 -8.93 -4.14
CA TYR A 26 4.65 -8.93 -5.59
C TYR A 26 5.55 -7.77 -6.01
N ARG A 27 6.53 -8.02 -6.88
CA ARG A 27 7.34 -6.93 -7.47
C ARG A 27 6.49 -6.01 -8.32
N ALA A 28 5.49 -6.56 -9.01
CA ALA A 28 4.49 -5.81 -9.75
C ALA A 28 3.24 -6.68 -9.86
N VAL A 29 2.08 -6.08 -9.72
CA VAL A 29 0.80 -6.81 -9.76
C VAL A 29 -0.31 -5.90 -10.28
N THR A 30 -1.32 -6.48 -10.89
CA THR A 30 -2.54 -5.76 -11.24
C THR A 30 -3.45 -5.71 -10.03
N LEU A 31 -3.76 -4.49 -9.56
CA LEU A 31 -4.73 -4.28 -8.49
C LEU A 31 -6.12 -4.12 -9.09
N ARG A 32 -7.09 -4.87 -8.57
CA ARG A 32 -8.48 -4.84 -9.02
C ARG A 32 -9.41 -4.54 -7.85
N GLY A 33 -10.23 -3.52 -8.02
CA GLY A 33 -11.32 -3.16 -7.12
C GLY A 33 -12.66 -3.27 -7.83
N ARG A 34 -13.73 -2.88 -7.15
CA ARG A 34 -15.09 -2.93 -7.72
C ARG A 34 -15.25 -2.03 -8.95
N THR A 35 -14.56 -0.90 -8.95
CA THR A 35 -14.72 0.16 -9.96
C THR A 35 -13.42 0.54 -10.66
N TYR A 36 -12.33 -0.18 -10.40
CA TYR A 36 -11.03 0.16 -10.95
C TYR A 36 -10.16 -1.06 -11.21
N THR A 37 -9.23 -0.91 -12.14
CA THR A 37 -8.15 -1.86 -12.41
C THR A 37 -6.88 -1.07 -12.66
N VAL A 38 -5.81 -1.36 -11.92
CA VAL A 38 -4.52 -0.69 -12.06
C VAL A 38 -3.45 -1.74 -12.35
N PRO A 39 -2.95 -1.83 -13.58
CA PRO A 39 -1.92 -2.81 -13.93
C PRO A 39 -0.52 -2.36 -13.49
N GLY A 40 0.36 -3.33 -13.27
CA GLY A 40 1.78 -3.09 -13.06
C GLY A 40 2.12 -2.27 -11.82
N VAL A 41 1.37 -2.44 -10.73
CA VAL A 41 1.62 -1.71 -9.48
C VAL A 41 2.90 -2.26 -8.82
N PRO A 42 3.95 -1.40 -8.66
CA PRO A 42 5.24 -1.87 -8.17
C PRO A 42 5.26 -2.09 -6.67
N TYR A 43 6.08 -3.04 -6.23
CA TYR A 43 6.40 -3.29 -4.82
C TYR A 43 5.18 -3.41 -3.92
N THR A 44 4.31 -4.35 -4.25
CA THR A 44 3.06 -4.60 -3.52
C THR A 44 3.29 -5.59 -2.40
N ILE A 45 2.86 -5.21 -1.19
CA ILE A 45 2.95 -6.00 0.03
C ILE A 45 1.54 -6.14 0.58
N CYS A 46 0.97 -7.33 0.49
CA CYS A 46 -0.40 -7.57 0.94
C CYS A 46 -0.44 -8.02 2.39
N VAL A 47 -1.30 -7.38 3.18
CA VAL A 47 -1.41 -7.59 4.63
C VAL A 47 -2.76 -8.16 5.04
N SER A 48 -3.53 -8.66 4.08
CA SER A 48 -4.74 -9.46 4.34
C SER A 48 -4.70 -10.74 3.53
N ALA A 49 -5.31 -11.81 4.07
CA ALA A 49 -5.27 -13.13 3.43
C ALA A 49 -5.97 -13.14 2.05
N ASN A 50 -7.00 -12.30 1.88
CA ASN A 50 -7.71 -12.15 0.61
C ASN A 50 -7.07 -11.13 -0.33
N GLU A 51 -5.93 -10.55 0.04
CA GLU A 51 -5.20 -9.54 -0.73
C GLU A 51 -6.01 -8.26 -1.00
N ALA A 52 -7.04 -7.99 -0.20
CA ALA A 52 -7.86 -6.79 -0.35
C ALA A 52 -7.14 -5.55 0.18
N ILE A 53 -6.30 -5.69 1.20
CA ILE A 53 -5.53 -4.61 1.80
C ILE A 53 -4.04 -4.86 1.55
N CYS A 54 -3.42 -3.95 0.80
CA CYS A 54 -2.00 -4.03 0.46
C CYS A 54 -1.35 -2.66 0.64
N MET A 55 -0.03 -2.66 0.80
CA MET A 55 0.81 -1.48 0.73
C MET A 55 1.57 -1.55 -0.59
N HIS A 56 1.70 -0.45 -1.32
CA HIS A 56 2.35 -0.46 -2.64
C HIS A 56 2.84 0.92 -3.06
N ALA A 57 3.71 0.96 -4.06
CA ALA A 57 4.08 2.21 -4.70
C ALA A 57 2.90 2.78 -5.50
N ALA A 58 2.92 4.08 -5.73
CA ALA A 58 1.90 4.78 -6.51
C ALA A 58 2.57 5.79 -7.47
N PRO A 59 3.25 5.30 -8.53
CA PRO A 59 3.93 6.18 -9.47
C PRO A 59 2.99 7.20 -10.12
N TRP A 60 1.74 6.82 -10.36
CA TRP A 60 0.74 7.74 -10.92
C TRP A 60 0.48 8.95 -10.02
N GLN A 61 0.53 8.76 -8.69
CA GLN A 61 0.35 9.85 -7.74
C GLN A 61 1.57 10.77 -7.74
N GLU A 62 2.78 10.20 -7.76
CA GLU A 62 4.03 10.94 -7.81
C GLU A 62 4.12 11.76 -9.11
N ASN A 63 3.82 11.14 -10.26
CA ASN A 63 3.88 11.78 -11.57
C ASN A 63 2.83 12.89 -11.71
N ALA A 64 1.70 12.77 -11.01
CA ALA A 64 0.68 13.83 -10.98
C ALA A 64 1.01 14.97 -10.01
N GLY A 65 2.13 14.87 -9.27
CA GLY A 65 2.54 15.87 -8.29
C GLY A 65 1.66 15.90 -7.04
N LYS A 66 0.93 14.83 -6.75
CA LYS A 66 0.04 14.76 -5.59
C LYS A 66 0.79 14.31 -4.34
N ALA A 67 0.67 15.08 -3.27
CA ALA A 67 1.41 14.83 -2.03
C ALA A 67 0.96 13.55 -1.32
N PHE A 68 1.93 12.86 -0.72
CA PHE A 68 1.67 11.83 0.29
C PHE A 68 1.39 12.48 1.64
N GLY A 69 0.86 11.70 2.59
CA GLY A 69 0.45 12.21 3.88
C GLY A 69 -1.03 12.62 3.93
N VAL A 70 -1.73 12.48 2.80
CA VAL A 70 -3.15 12.80 2.67
C VAL A 70 -3.90 11.55 2.23
N PRO A 71 -5.07 11.22 2.83
CA PRO A 71 -5.88 10.06 2.41
C PRO A 71 -6.38 10.22 0.98
N ARG A 72 -6.01 9.29 0.09
CA ARG A 72 -6.32 9.37 -1.35
C ARG A 72 -6.74 8.04 -1.97
N SER A 73 -6.48 6.90 -1.31
CA SER A 73 -6.64 5.60 -1.93
C SER A 73 -8.03 5.01 -1.76
N ASN A 74 -8.26 3.86 -2.39
CA ASN A 74 -9.48 3.07 -2.24
C ASN A 74 -9.37 2.02 -1.10
N GLY A 75 -8.44 2.20 -0.16
CA GLY A 75 -8.26 1.35 1.01
C GLY A 75 -6.83 0.87 1.22
N CYS A 76 -6.07 0.67 0.16
CA CYS A 76 -4.66 0.29 0.25
C CYS A 76 -3.79 1.49 0.67
N VAL A 77 -2.60 1.21 1.17
CA VAL A 77 -1.63 2.23 1.58
C VAL A 77 -0.69 2.53 0.41
N ARG A 78 -0.69 3.75 -0.07
CA ARG A 78 0.20 4.21 -1.14
C ARG A 78 1.47 4.80 -0.55
N ILE A 79 2.62 4.33 -1.05
CA ILE A 79 3.95 4.67 -0.54
C ILE A 79 4.79 5.27 -1.67
N PRO A 80 5.61 6.30 -1.42
CA PRO A 80 6.55 6.78 -2.44
C PRO A 80 7.43 5.65 -2.96
N LEU A 81 7.68 5.61 -4.27
CA LEU A 81 8.31 4.47 -4.95
C LEU A 81 9.62 4.02 -4.30
N ALA A 82 10.53 4.95 -4.01
CA ALA A 82 11.82 4.64 -3.43
C ALA A 82 11.67 3.96 -2.04
N HIS A 83 10.72 4.43 -1.24
CA HIS A 83 10.44 3.86 0.07
C HIS A 83 9.71 2.52 -0.02
N ALA A 84 8.83 2.37 -1.01
CA ALA A 84 8.14 1.11 -1.26
C ALA A 84 9.14 0.01 -1.62
N ARG A 85 10.13 0.32 -2.43
CA ARG A 85 11.21 -0.61 -2.78
C ARG A 85 11.99 -1.04 -1.54
N TRP A 86 12.41 -0.08 -0.72
CA TRP A 86 13.13 -0.39 0.53
C TRP A 86 12.30 -1.29 1.44
N LEU A 87 11.03 -0.94 1.63
CA LEU A 87 10.12 -1.71 2.48
C LEU A 87 9.93 -3.12 1.95
N PHE A 88 9.73 -3.26 0.64
CA PHE A 88 9.58 -4.55 -0.02
C PHE A 88 10.80 -5.45 0.20
N GLU A 89 12.00 -4.89 0.10
CA GLU A 89 13.25 -5.63 0.28
C GLU A 89 13.53 -6.02 1.73
N ASN A 90 12.93 -5.31 2.70
CA ASN A 90 13.24 -5.47 4.13
C ASN A 90 12.11 -6.07 4.97
N THR A 91 10.98 -6.43 4.37
CA THR A 91 9.85 -7.02 5.10
C THR A 91 9.48 -8.38 4.50
N PRO A 92 10.07 -9.48 4.99
CA PRO A 92 9.70 -10.82 4.51
C PRO A 92 8.26 -11.17 4.92
N LYS A 93 7.70 -12.20 4.27
CA LYS A 93 6.41 -12.76 4.66
C LYS A 93 6.42 -13.10 6.15
N GLY A 94 5.32 -12.84 6.81
CA GLY A 94 5.17 -13.07 8.25
C GLY A 94 5.60 -11.89 9.11
N THR A 95 6.19 -10.84 8.53
CA THR A 95 6.54 -9.62 9.28
C THR A 95 5.27 -9.02 9.90
N PRO A 96 5.24 -8.77 11.21
CA PRO A 96 4.06 -8.15 11.86
C PRO A 96 3.81 -6.75 11.33
N VAL A 97 2.54 -6.42 11.14
CA VAL A 97 2.08 -5.10 10.70
C VAL A 97 0.94 -4.65 11.61
N SER A 98 1.00 -3.42 12.07
CA SER A 98 -0.06 -2.81 12.87
C SER A 98 -0.56 -1.56 12.14
N ILE A 99 -1.87 -1.51 11.88
CA ILE A 99 -2.52 -0.34 11.30
C ILE A 99 -3.31 0.33 12.41
N GLN A 100 -2.97 1.58 12.71
CA GLN A 100 -3.52 2.33 13.82
C GLN A 100 -4.10 3.67 13.34
N ALA A 101 -4.99 4.21 14.13
CA ALA A 101 -5.55 5.53 13.88
C ALA A 101 -4.49 6.64 14.01
#